data_697d6c7a6fa591197dc08783b51c8e35
#
_entry.id   697d6c7a6fa591197dc08783b51c8e35
#
_cell.length_a   1.000
_cell.length_b   1.000
_cell.length_c   1.000
_cell.angle_alpha   90.00
_cell.angle_beta   90.00
_cell.angle_gamma   90.00
#
_symmetry.space_group_name_H-M   'P 1'
#
loop_
_entity.id
_entity.type
_entity.pdbx_description
1 polymer ?
#
loop_
_entity_poly.entity_id
_entity_poly.type
_entity_poly.pdbx_seq_one_letter_code
_entity_poly.pdbx_strand_id
1 'polypeptide(L)'
;KNSPLNVEHYEDLLKIYLDETAVKDKNKSLLALSQSLPKILENLKKEALYGKKSSNYFGVDIWAYLHDNGKRLSKAGYDNNVLVLTDGYFDFESQSHVIQNKNQYTSTRFLNELTIADWKQISESKGYGLLPIELEKNTNWIIAGISGKKTNDILQTEKITYFWKKWLTQSGVATSQFILNGSKTEMSSQLVSQL
;
A
#
# COMPACT_ATOMS: atom_id res chain seq x y z
N LYS A 1 -16.52 7.04 -0.89
CA LYS A 1 -17.66 7.22 -1.82
C LYS A 1 -17.76 8.61 -2.47
N ASN A 2 -16.93 9.58 -2.12
CA ASN A 2 -16.99 10.96 -2.64
C ASN A 2 -15.68 11.42 -3.28
N SER A 3 -14.86 10.52 -3.79
CA SER A 3 -13.69 10.92 -4.59
C SER A 3 -14.19 11.39 -5.96
N PRO A 4 -13.79 12.57 -6.45
CA PRO A 4 -14.07 12.99 -7.83
C PRO A 4 -13.26 12.16 -8.84
N LEU A 5 -12.33 11.35 -8.38
CA LEU A 5 -11.44 10.54 -9.19
C LEU A 5 -12.19 9.32 -9.77
N ASN A 6 -12.18 9.21 -11.09
CA ASN A 6 -12.63 8.00 -11.76
C ASN A 6 -11.53 6.92 -11.70
N VAL A 7 -11.55 6.13 -10.63
CA VAL A 7 -10.53 5.08 -10.37
C VAL A 7 -10.53 4.03 -11.48
N GLU A 8 -11.70 3.59 -11.95
CA GLU A 8 -11.84 2.57 -13.00
C GLU A 8 -11.16 3.00 -14.30
N HIS A 9 -11.28 4.28 -14.67
CA HIS A 9 -10.60 4.82 -15.84
C HIS A 9 -9.08 4.66 -15.73
N TYR A 10 -8.49 4.97 -14.58
CA TYR A 10 -7.05 4.83 -14.36
C TYR A 10 -6.62 3.36 -14.25
N GLU A 11 -7.43 2.51 -13.64
CA GLU A 11 -7.19 1.07 -13.64
C GLU A 11 -7.11 0.53 -15.08
N ASP A 12 -8.02 0.91 -15.95
CA ASP A 12 -8.03 0.47 -17.35
C ASP A 12 -6.82 0.98 -18.15
N LEU A 13 -6.39 2.23 -17.93
CA LEU A 13 -5.19 2.78 -18.56
C LEU A 13 -3.89 2.06 -18.13
N LEU A 14 -3.88 1.46 -16.94
CA LEU A 14 -2.72 0.80 -16.36
C LEU A 14 -2.72 -0.73 -16.57
N LYS A 15 -3.83 -1.31 -17.05
CA LYS A 15 -3.92 -2.74 -17.31
C LYS A 15 -3.19 -3.16 -18.58
N ILE A 16 -2.44 -4.26 -18.50
CA ILE A 16 -1.89 -4.98 -19.65
C ILE A 16 -2.18 -6.47 -19.47
N TYR A 17 -2.77 -7.08 -20.50
CA TYR A 17 -3.02 -8.51 -20.57
C TYR A 17 -2.00 -9.16 -21.52
N LEU A 18 -0.81 -9.48 -21.02
CA LEU A 18 0.26 -10.05 -21.85
C LEU A 18 0.01 -11.50 -22.26
N ASP A 19 -0.83 -12.22 -21.54
CA ASP A 19 -1.29 -13.56 -21.91
C ASP A 19 -2.23 -13.56 -23.13
N GLU A 20 -3.01 -12.51 -23.30
CA GLU A 20 -3.92 -12.29 -24.41
C GLU A 20 -3.23 -11.58 -25.61
N THR A 21 -2.03 -11.07 -25.39
CA THR A 21 -1.27 -10.33 -26.42
C THR A 21 -0.39 -11.29 -27.22
N ALA A 22 -0.38 -11.17 -28.56
CA ALA A 22 0.50 -11.94 -29.40
C ALA A 22 1.97 -11.71 -29.01
N VAL A 23 2.78 -12.77 -29.01
CA VAL A 23 4.19 -12.75 -28.55
C VAL A 23 5.01 -11.59 -29.14
N LYS A 24 4.83 -11.34 -30.44
CA LYS A 24 5.52 -10.25 -31.19
C LYS A 24 5.15 -8.85 -30.72
N ASP A 25 3.98 -8.69 -30.08
CA ASP A 25 3.44 -7.38 -29.66
C ASP A 25 3.61 -7.13 -28.16
N LYS A 26 4.04 -8.13 -27.36
CA LYS A 26 4.21 -7.99 -25.90
C LYS A 26 5.17 -6.86 -25.53
N ASN A 27 6.35 -6.83 -26.16
CA ASN A 27 7.35 -5.78 -25.90
C ASN A 27 6.83 -4.39 -26.31
N LYS A 28 6.07 -4.30 -27.42
CA LYS A 28 5.46 -3.05 -27.86
C LYS A 28 4.44 -2.54 -26.85
N SER A 29 3.59 -3.41 -26.30
CA SER A 29 2.61 -3.07 -25.27
C SER A 29 3.28 -2.59 -23.98
N LEU A 30 4.32 -3.28 -23.52
CA LEU A 30 5.10 -2.88 -22.35
C LEU A 30 5.80 -1.54 -22.54
N LEU A 31 6.40 -1.31 -23.71
CA LEU A 31 7.05 -0.04 -24.04
C LEU A 31 6.04 1.10 -24.09
N ALA A 32 4.88 0.89 -24.70
CA ALA A 32 3.82 1.89 -24.77
C ALA A 32 3.31 2.28 -23.37
N LEU A 33 3.08 1.31 -22.48
CA LEU A 33 2.72 1.61 -21.07
C LEU A 33 3.85 2.36 -20.36
N SER A 34 5.09 1.90 -20.49
CA SER A 34 6.25 2.55 -19.86
C SER A 34 6.37 4.02 -20.27
N GLN A 35 6.12 4.34 -21.54
CA GLN A 35 6.16 5.71 -22.05
C GLN A 35 4.98 6.56 -21.58
N SER A 36 3.79 5.99 -21.46
CA SER A 36 2.58 6.70 -21.03
C SER A 36 2.45 6.83 -19.51
N LEU A 37 3.03 5.92 -18.74
CA LEU A 37 2.91 5.84 -17.28
C LEU A 37 3.18 7.15 -16.54
N PRO A 38 4.27 7.92 -16.82
CA PRO A 38 4.52 9.18 -16.13
C PRO A 38 3.37 10.18 -16.29
N LYS A 39 2.80 10.26 -17.51
CA LYS A 39 1.68 11.16 -17.81
C LYS A 39 0.38 10.71 -17.14
N ILE A 40 0.12 9.41 -17.13
CA ILE A 40 -1.04 8.82 -16.44
C ILE A 40 -0.98 9.15 -14.94
N LEU A 41 0.17 8.94 -14.31
CA LEU A 41 0.37 9.23 -12.87
C LEU A 41 0.26 10.72 -12.56
N GLU A 42 0.78 11.59 -13.44
CA GLU A 42 0.64 13.05 -13.30
C GLU A 42 -0.82 13.48 -13.34
N ASN A 43 -1.58 12.96 -14.30
CA ASN A 43 -3.01 13.26 -14.44
C ASN A 43 -3.80 12.73 -13.24
N LEU A 44 -3.57 11.49 -12.82
CA LEU A 44 -4.18 10.89 -11.65
C LEU A 44 -3.94 11.75 -10.41
N LYS A 45 -2.70 12.21 -10.19
CA LYS A 45 -2.38 13.11 -9.09
C LYS A 45 -3.13 14.44 -9.17
N LYS A 46 -3.19 15.05 -10.36
CA LYS A 46 -3.92 16.32 -10.58
C LYS A 46 -5.41 16.16 -10.29
N GLU A 47 -6.04 15.10 -10.79
CA GLU A 47 -7.45 14.84 -10.56
C GLU A 47 -7.75 14.50 -9.10
N ALA A 48 -6.92 13.70 -8.45
CA ALA A 48 -7.06 13.40 -7.03
C ALA A 48 -7.02 14.65 -6.14
N LEU A 49 -6.28 15.69 -6.58
CA LEU A 49 -6.14 16.96 -5.86
C LEU A 49 -7.09 18.05 -6.38
N TYR A 50 -7.85 17.80 -7.46
CA TYR A 50 -8.65 18.83 -8.12
C TYR A 50 -9.68 19.46 -7.17
N GLY A 51 -9.72 20.79 -7.15
CA GLY A 51 -10.65 21.57 -6.31
C GLY A 51 -10.35 21.53 -4.81
N LYS A 52 -9.30 20.84 -4.37
CA LYS A 52 -8.92 20.76 -2.96
C LYS A 52 -7.67 21.61 -2.68
N LYS A 53 -7.74 22.44 -1.66
CA LYS A 53 -6.53 22.98 -1.05
C LYS A 53 -5.76 21.80 -0.45
N SER A 54 -4.43 21.91 -0.36
CA SER A 54 -3.59 20.86 0.28
C SER A 54 -4.04 20.52 1.70
N SER A 55 -4.68 21.49 2.40
CA SER A 55 -5.31 21.30 3.72
C SER A 55 -6.59 20.45 3.69
N ASN A 56 -7.18 20.17 2.53
CA ASN A 56 -8.43 19.43 2.38
C ASN A 56 -8.21 18.07 1.70
N TYR A 57 -6.97 17.62 1.57
CA TYR A 57 -6.65 16.29 1.08
C TYR A 57 -6.85 15.28 2.21
N PHE A 58 -7.82 14.40 2.06
CA PHE A 58 -8.21 13.45 3.10
C PHE A 58 -7.35 12.18 3.13
N GLY A 59 -6.31 12.09 2.32
CA GLY A 59 -5.50 10.89 2.21
C GLY A 59 -6.23 9.75 1.48
N VAL A 60 -5.65 8.56 1.55
CA VAL A 60 -6.20 7.33 0.97
C VAL A 60 -6.47 6.34 2.09
N ASP A 61 -7.69 5.80 2.15
CA ASP A 61 -8.03 4.72 3.05
C ASP A 61 -7.53 3.39 2.47
N ILE A 62 -6.26 3.09 2.75
CA ILE A 62 -5.61 1.86 2.27
C ILE A 62 -6.32 0.63 2.82
N TRP A 63 -6.74 0.66 4.09
CA TRP A 63 -7.41 -0.48 4.71
C TRP A 63 -8.74 -0.80 4.00
N ALA A 64 -9.60 0.21 3.82
CA ALA A 64 -10.89 0.01 3.14
C ALA A 64 -10.70 -0.41 1.68
N TYR A 65 -9.73 0.17 0.97
CA TYR A 65 -9.43 -0.23 -0.40
C TYR A 65 -9.03 -1.72 -0.49
N LEU A 66 -8.13 -2.17 0.37
CA LEU A 66 -7.67 -3.56 0.38
C LEU A 66 -8.73 -4.52 0.90
N HIS A 67 -9.56 -4.11 1.86
CA HIS A 67 -10.72 -4.88 2.32
C HIS A 67 -11.71 -5.15 1.17
N ASP A 68 -12.03 -4.12 0.39
CA ASP A 68 -13.02 -4.22 -0.66
C ASP A 68 -12.48 -4.86 -1.95
N ASN A 69 -11.17 -4.73 -2.22
CA ASN A 69 -10.56 -5.12 -3.49
C ASN A 69 -9.46 -6.18 -3.35
N GLY A 70 -9.04 -6.57 -2.13
CA GLY A 70 -7.90 -7.45 -1.90
C GLY A 70 -7.97 -8.78 -2.68
N LYS A 71 -9.16 -9.37 -2.81
CA LYS A 71 -9.38 -10.59 -3.60
C LYS A 71 -9.20 -10.40 -5.11
N ARG A 72 -9.31 -9.17 -5.61
CA ARG A 72 -9.10 -8.85 -7.04
C ARG A 72 -7.62 -8.67 -7.41
N LEU A 73 -6.74 -8.62 -6.42
CA LEU A 73 -5.29 -8.42 -6.61
C LEU A 73 -4.56 -9.71 -7.01
N SER A 74 -5.28 -10.83 -7.09
CA SER A 74 -4.71 -12.11 -7.49
C SER A 74 -5.48 -12.73 -8.65
N LYS A 75 -4.77 -13.50 -9.48
CA LYS A 75 -5.32 -14.30 -10.58
C LYS A 75 -4.90 -15.76 -10.39
N ALA A 76 -5.85 -16.67 -10.39
CA ALA A 76 -5.58 -18.09 -10.23
C ALA A 76 -4.68 -18.63 -11.35
N GLY A 77 -3.69 -19.47 -11.00
CA GLY A 77 -2.73 -20.05 -11.95
C GLY A 77 -1.54 -19.14 -12.29
N TYR A 78 -1.38 -18.02 -11.57
CA TYR A 78 -0.27 -17.09 -11.71
C TYR A 78 0.52 -16.92 -10.42
N ASP A 79 1.79 -16.57 -10.53
CA ASP A 79 2.57 -16.04 -9.42
C ASP A 79 2.18 -14.57 -9.25
N ASN A 80 1.42 -14.28 -8.19
CA ASN A 80 0.86 -12.97 -7.97
C ASN A 80 1.80 -12.13 -7.09
N ASN A 81 2.25 -11.00 -7.61
CA ASN A 81 3.04 -10.02 -6.87
C ASN A 81 2.23 -8.73 -6.69
N VAL A 82 2.04 -8.31 -5.44
CA VAL A 82 1.34 -7.07 -5.07
C VAL A 82 2.35 -6.06 -4.60
N LEU A 83 2.53 -4.98 -5.36
CA LEU A 83 3.38 -3.85 -4.98
C LEU A 83 2.52 -2.72 -4.43
N VAL A 84 2.78 -2.32 -3.19
CA VAL A 84 2.14 -1.17 -2.54
C VAL A 84 3.18 -0.06 -2.36
N LEU A 85 2.97 1.07 -3.03
CA LEU A 85 3.81 2.27 -2.88
C LEU A 85 3.18 3.18 -1.83
N THR A 86 3.79 3.27 -0.65
CA THR A 86 3.23 4.01 0.49
C THR A 86 4.32 4.41 1.48
N ASP A 87 4.07 5.47 2.24
CA ASP A 87 4.87 5.80 3.43
C ASP A 87 4.62 4.84 4.60
N GLY A 88 3.60 3.99 4.48
CA GLY A 88 3.24 2.94 5.43
C GLY A 88 2.15 3.30 6.42
N TYR A 89 1.63 4.53 6.39
CA TYR A 89 0.53 4.92 7.25
C TYR A 89 -0.82 4.56 6.64
N PHE A 90 -1.71 4.02 7.48
CA PHE A 90 -3.13 3.79 7.16
C PHE A 90 -4.00 4.97 7.61
N ASP A 91 -3.39 6.14 7.78
CA ASP A 91 -4.07 7.31 8.30
C ASP A 91 -4.75 8.08 7.17
N PHE A 92 -6.04 8.33 7.31
CA PHE A 92 -6.77 9.31 6.53
C PHE A 92 -7.40 10.34 7.49
N GLU A 93 -7.73 11.53 7.01
CA GLU A 93 -7.97 12.67 7.88
C GLU A 93 -9.18 12.55 8.79
N SER A 94 -10.21 11.79 8.41
CA SER A 94 -11.43 11.68 9.20
C SER A 94 -11.36 10.54 10.21
N GLN A 95 -11.36 10.87 11.50
CA GLN A 95 -11.45 9.87 12.58
C GLN A 95 -12.81 9.16 12.61
N SER A 96 -13.86 9.76 12.03
CA SER A 96 -15.22 9.20 12.03
C SER A 96 -15.35 7.89 11.26
N HIS A 97 -14.38 7.56 10.41
CA HIS A 97 -14.37 6.34 9.61
C HIS A 97 -13.42 5.26 10.15
N VAL A 98 -12.69 5.54 11.23
CA VAL A 98 -11.81 4.54 11.85
C VAL A 98 -12.68 3.50 12.56
N ILE A 99 -12.56 2.25 12.13
CA ILE A 99 -13.18 1.12 12.82
C ILE A 99 -12.18 0.60 13.86
N GLN A 100 -12.69 0.33 15.05
CA GLN A 100 -11.93 -0.24 16.14
C GLN A 100 -12.62 -1.50 16.66
N ASN A 101 -11.85 -2.56 16.82
CA ASN A 101 -12.26 -3.76 17.53
C ASN A 101 -11.22 -4.08 18.61
N LYS A 102 -11.54 -3.82 19.87
CA LYS A 102 -10.58 -3.84 21.00
C LYS A 102 -9.38 -2.92 20.70
N ASN A 103 -8.17 -3.47 20.59
CA ASN A 103 -6.94 -2.74 20.27
C ASN A 103 -6.48 -2.95 18.81
N GLN A 104 -7.39 -3.33 17.93
CA GLN A 104 -7.17 -3.42 16.50
C GLN A 104 -7.94 -2.32 15.77
N TYR A 105 -7.29 -1.68 14.81
CA TYR A 105 -7.78 -0.46 14.16
C TYR A 105 -7.64 -0.55 12.63
N THR A 106 -8.42 0.22 11.92
CA THR A 106 -8.23 0.43 10.46
C THR A 106 -7.23 1.56 10.15
N SER A 107 -6.62 2.13 11.16
CA SER A 107 -5.66 3.25 11.07
C SER A 107 -4.44 2.96 11.93
N THR A 108 -3.29 3.49 11.52
CA THR A 108 -2.02 3.41 12.27
C THR A 108 -1.91 4.42 13.41
N ARG A 109 -2.95 5.20 13.71
CA ARG A 109 -2.92 6.23 14.77
C ARG A 109 -2.60 5.69 16.16
N PHE A 110 -2.94 4.42 16.44
CA PHE A 110 -2.58 3.75 17.69
C PHE A 110 -1.05 3.70 17.94
N LEU A 111 -0.22 3.88 16.91
CA LEU A 111 1.23 3.97 17.07
C LEU A 111 1.66 5.13 17.98
N ASN A 112 0.83 6.17 18.11
CA ASN A 112 1.07 7.29 19.00
C ASN A 112 0.95 6.90 20.47
N GLU A 113 0.26 5.82 20.80
CA GLU A 113 0.12 5.28 22.14
C GLU A 113 1.30 4.39 22.56
N LEU A 114 2.06 3.92 21.57
CA LEU A 114 3.20 3.03 21.75
C LEU A 114 4.52 3.81 21.78
N THR A 115 4.67 4.70 22.76
CA THR A 115 5.79 5.67 22.80
C THR A 115 7.03 5.17 23.54
N ILE A 116 6.93 4.09 24.32
CA ILE A 116 7.99 3.60 25.20
C ILE A 116 8.85 2.52 24.55
N ALA A 117 10.02 2.25 25.15
CA ALA A 117 10.99 1.30 24.63
C ALA A 117 10.42 -0.13 24.44
N ASP A 118 9.53 -0.54 25.34
CA ASP A 118 8.95 -1.89 25.33
C ASP A 118 7.68 -1.99 24.46
N TRP A 119 7.56 -1.13 23.45
CA TRP A 119 6.36 -1.04 22.61
C TRP A 119 5.97 -2.38 21.96
N LYS A 120 6.95 -3.23 21.58
CA LYS A 120 6.68 -4.56 21.01
C LYS A 120 5.95 -5.44 22.03
N GLN A 121 6.49 -5.55 23.23
CA GLN A 121 5.90 -6.36 24.30
C GLN A 121 4.50 -5.87 24.68
N ILE A 122 4.32 -4.55 24.74
CA ILE A 122 3.01 -3.95 25.00
C ILE A 122 2.04 -4.24 23.87
N SER A 123 2.49 -4.13 22.60
CA SER A 123 1.63 -4.40 21.46
C SER A 123 1.17 -5.87 21.42
N GLU A 124 2.03 -6.80 21.80
CA GLU A 124 1.69 -8.21 21.86
C GLU A 124 0.76 -8.53 23.03
N SER A 125 1.11 -8.09 24.24
CA SER A 125 0.34 -8.36 25.46
C SER A 125 -1.06 -7.75 25.44
N LYS A 126 -1.22 -6.57 24.85
CA LYS A 126 -2.51 -5.87 24.72
C LYS A 126 -3.22 -6.10 23.40
N GLY A 127 -2.58 -6.78 22.43
CA GLY A 127 -3.18 -7.11 21.13
C GLY A 127 -3.28 -5.92 20.16
N TYR A 128 -2.41 -4.90 20.31
CA TYR A 128 -2.41 -3.77 19.37
C TYR A 128 -2.07 -4.22 17.94
N GLY A 129 -2.76 -3.63 16.98
CA GLY A 129 -2.50 -3.90 15.58
C GLY A 129 -3.50 -3.24 14.63
N LEU A 130 -3.31 -3.53 13.34
CA LEU A 130 -4.31 -3.25 12.33
C LEU A 130 -5.36 -4.37 12.34
N LEU A 131 -6.60 -4.01 12.05
CA LEU A 131 -7.71 -4.97 11.96
C LEU A 131 -7.48 -5.88 10.75
N PRO A 132 -7.34 -7.22 10.95
CA PRO A 132 -7.11 -8.14 9.84
C PRO A 132 -8.26 -8.16 8.84
N ILE A 133 -7.92 -8.46 7.58
CA ILE A 133 -8.86 -8.69 6.48
C ILE A 133 -8.55 -10.04 5.84
N GLU A 134 -9.37 -10.49 4.94
CA GLU A 134 -9.10 -11.73 4.20
C GLU A 134 -8.38 -11.40 2.89
N LEU A 135 -7.10 -11.78 2.78
CA LEU A 135 -6.28 -11.65 1.58
C LEU A 135 -5.94 -13.02 1.00
N GLU A 136 -5.63 -13.07 -0.29
CA GLU A 136 -5.25 -14.30 -0.98
C GLU A 136 -3.86 -14.79 -0.53
N LYS A 137 -3.78 -16.07 -0.14
CA LYS A 137 -2.56 -16.67 0.41
C LYS A 137 -1.41 -16.77 -0.60
N ASN A 138 -1.75 -16.97 -1.87
CA ASN A 138 -0.77 -17.17 -2.95
C ASN A 138 -0.35 -15.84 -3.59
N THR A 139 -0.09 -14.84 -2.76
CA THR A 139 0.37 -13.52 -3.18
C THR A 139 1.66 -13.15 -2.46
N ASN A 140 2.63 -12.63 -3.20
CA ASN A 140 3.83 -12.02 -2.65
C ASN A 140 3.60 -10.52 -2.51
N TRP A 141 3.83 -9.97 -1.34
CA TRP A 141 3.60 -8.56 -1.07
C TRP A 141 4.91 -7.81 -0.92
N ILE A 142 5.05 -6.72 -1.66
CA ILE A 142 6.19 -5.80 -1.57
C ILE A 142 5.63 -4.44 -1.16
N ILE A 143 6.02 -3.97 0.03
CA ILE A 143 5.62 -2.66 0.55
C ILE A 143 6.81 -1.74 0.43
N ALA A 144 6.73 -0.72 -0.43
CA ALA A 144 7.86 0.13 -0.75
C ALA A 144 7.60 1.61 -0.47
N GLY A 145 8.61 2.29 0.09
CA GLY A 145 8.57 3.71 0.44
C GLY A 145 8.33 3.98 1.92
N ILE A 146 8.35 2.95 2.78
CA ILE A 146 8.08 3.10 4.21
C ILE A 146 9.02 4.12 4.85
N SER A 147 8.44 5.07 5.56
CA SER A 147 9.19 6.12 6.27
C SER A 147 8.44 6.65 7.49
N GLY A 148 9.18 7.06 8.51
CA GLY A 148 8.62 7.83 9.61
C GLY A 148 8.22 9.25 9.19
N LYS A 149 7.29 9.87 9.93
CA LYS A 149 6.83 11.26 9.66
C LYS A 149 7.95 12.31 9.77
N LYS A 150 8.97 12.02 10.55
CA LYS A 150 10.16 12.89 10.69
C LYS A 150 11.33 12.23 9.96
N THR A 151 12.20 13.05 9.41
CA THR A 151 13.44 12.57 8.80
C THR A 151 14.25 11.78 9.83
N ASN A 152 14.70 10.59 9.45
CA ASN A 152 15.48 9.68 10.30
C ASN A 152 14.75 9.15 11.55
N ASP A 153 13.43 9.10 11.55
CA ASP A 153 12.66 8.46 12.63
C ASP A 153 12.67 6.93 12.47
N ILE A 154 13.83 6.35 12.83
CA ILE A 154 14.09 4.90 12.71
C ILE A 154 13.07 4.10 13.53
N LEU A 155 12.78 4.54 14.75
CA LEU A 155 11.83 3.85 15.63
C LEU A 155 10.42 3.81 15.05
N GLN A 156 9.97 4.91 14.47
CA GLN A 156 8.65 4.96 13.82
C GLN A 156 8.61 4.07 12.58
N THR A 157 9.65 4.10 11.78
CA THR A 157 9.80 3.22 10.60
C THR A 157 9.78 1.74 11.00
N GLU A 158 10.47 1.38 12.09
CA GLU A 158 10.45 0.02 12.63
C GLU A 158 9.04 -0.41 13.08
N LYS A 159 8.31 0.46 13.78
CA LYS A 159 6.93 0.19 14.19
C LYS A 159 6.02 -0.03 12.99
N ILE A 160 6.07 0.87 12.00
CA ILE A 160 5.27 0.76 10.78
C ILE A 160 5.53 -0.58 10.10
N THR A 161 6.80 -0.94 9.87
CA THR A 161 7.20 -2.21 9.25
C THR A 161 6.69 -3.41 10.04
N TYR A 162 6.83 -3.38 11.37
CA TYR A 162 6.34 -4.45 12.25
C TYR A 162 4.82 -4.64 12.13
N PHE A 163 4.05 -3.56 12.17
CA PHE A 163 2.59 -3.66 12.13
C PHE A 163 2.05 -4.02 10.74
N TRP A 164 2.71 -3.59 9.67
CA TRP A 164 2.42 -4.09 8.33
C TRP A 164 2.66 -5.59 8.23
N LYS A 165 3.82 -6.08 8.68
CA LYS A 165 4.14 -7.51 8.66
C LYS A 165 3.15 -8.33 9.48
N LYS A 166 2.84 -7.88 10.71
CA LYS A 166 1.85 -8.51 11.58
C LYS A 166 0.48 -8.58 10.92
N TRP A 167 0.03 -7.46 10.35
CA TRP A 167 -1.27 -7.36 9.69
C TRP A 167 -1.36 -8.26 8.45
N LEU A 168 -0.38 -8.24 7.55
CA LEU A 168 -0.34 -9.10 6.37
C LEU A 168 -0.38 -10.58 6.76
N THR A 169 0.42 -10.99 7.76
CA THR A 169 0.41 -12.36 8.28
C THR A 169 -0.96 -12.75 8.84
N GLN A 170 -1.56 -11.88 9.64
CA GLN A 170 -2.90 -12.12 10.19
C GLN A 170 -4.00 -12.10 9.13
N SER A 171 -3.80 -11.42 8.02
CA SER A 171 -4.69 -11.35 6.86
C SER A 171 -4.49 -12.52 5.87
N GLY A 172 -3.58 -13.46 6.17
CA GLY A 172 -3.39 -14.68 5.37
C GLY A 172 -2.22 -14.65 4.39
N VAL A 173 -1.49 -13.55 4.29
CA VAL A 173 -0.32 -13.41 3.39
C VAL A 173 0.88 -14.19 3.94
N ALA A 174 1.44 -15.10 3.12
CA ALA A 174 2.58 -15.92 3.51
C ALA A 174 3.93 -15.20 3.37
N THR A 175 4.08 -14.39 2.33
CA THR A 175 5.35 -13.72 2.00
C THR A 175 5.16 -12.22 1.87
N SER A 176 5.94 -11.45 2.62
CA SER A 176 5.96 -9.99 2.51
C SER A 176 7.37 -9.45 2.66
N GLN A 177 7.68 -8.43 1.88
CA GLN A 177 8.96 -7.75 1.83
C GLN A 177 8.76 -6.25 1.98
N PHE A 178 9.74 -5.57 2.55
CA PHE A 178 9.64 -4.16 2.90
C PHE A 178 10.85 -3.40 2.37
N ILE A 179 10.59 -2.36 1.59
CA ILE A 179 11.59 -1.44 1.06
C ILE A 179 11.39 -0.10 1.74
N LEU A 180 12.39 0.32 2.51
CA LEU A 180 12.35 1.61 3.19
C LEU A 180 12.54 2.75 2.20
N ASN A 181 12.03 3.92 2.54
CA ASN A 181 12.25 5.12 1.76
C ASN A 181 13.75 5.47 1.71
N GLY A 182 14.25 5.71 0.53
CA GLY A 182 15.65 5.99 0.24
C GLY A 182 15.82 6.75 -1.07
N SER A 183 17.02 6.75 -1.61
CA SER A 183 17.25 7.33 -2.93
C SER A 183 16.47 6.53 -4.01
N LYS A 184 16.07 7.22 -5.08
CA LYS A 184 15.36 6.60 -6.20
C LYS A 184 16.12 5.39 -6.76
N THR A 185 17.44 5.48 -6.86
CA THR A 185 18.29 4.40 -7.38
C THR A 185 18.28 3.18 -6.45
N GLU A 186 18.44 3.39 -5.14
CA GLU A 186 18.42 2.30 -4.15
C GLU A 186 17.08 1.59 -4.13
N MET A 187 15.98 2.34 -4.05
CA MET A 187 14.64 1.76 -4.04
C MET A 187 14.35 0.97 -5.32
N SER A 188 14.73 1.50 -6.50
CA SER A 188 14.55 0.80 -7.76
C SER A 188 15.37 -0.48 -7.83
N SER A 189 16.63 -0.45 -7.36
CA SER A 189 17.51 -1.62 -7.33
C SER A 189 16.97 -2.70 -6.40
N GLN A 190 16.52 -2.34 -5.21
CA GLN A 190 15.90 -3.26 -4.26
C GLN A 190 14.62 -3.85 -4.85
N LEU A 191 13.74 -3.03 -5.44
CA LEU A 191 12.49 -3.50 -6.03
C LEU A 191 12.73 -4.55 -7.15
N VAL A 192 13.67 -4.26 -8.05
CA VAL A 192 14.00 -5.21 -9.14
C VAL A 192 14.56 -6.54 -8.60
N SER A 193 15.31 -6.51 -7.49
CA SER A 193 15.84 -7.72 -6.88
C SER A 193 14.79 -8.60 -6.17
N GLN A 194 13.59 -8.06 -5.95
CA GLN A 194 12.50 -8.71 -5.22
C GLN A 194 11.39 -9.27 -6.15
N LEU A 195 11.40 -8.85 -7.41
CA LEU A 195 10.49 -9.33 -8.46
C LEU A 195 11.09 -10.51 -9.23
#